data_fff38a7fbae44cecbeb90e63349d67b5
#
_entry.id   fff38a7fbae44cecbeb90e63349d67b5
#
_cell.length_a   1.000
_cell.length_b   1.000
_cell.length_c   1.000
_cell.angle_alpha   90.00
_cell.angle_beta   90.00
_cell.angle_gamma   90.00
#
_symmetry.space_group_name_H-M   'P 1'
#
loop_
_entity.id
_entity.type
_entity.pdbx_description
1 polymer ?
#
loop_
_entity_poly.entity_id
_entity_poly.type
_entity_poly.pdbx_seq_one_letter_code
_entity_poly.pdbx_strand_id
1 'polypeptide(L)'
;MHAQGNYEIQVYGSETVPPRTTMVELHSNFTADGHPALDGVAATNHAEHETLEITQGVNDWSEVGFYVFTSEQSGLGAQWVGDHIRPRVRAPDRWHWPVGASLSLEMGYQRALFSPDTWTLEIRPIIDKTTGRWYFAVNPVLDRTWHGPDVNLGLDFSPAAKISYNFTKEIAGGLEYYSDYGSITGIASLHNQQQQFFPVIDLNVSPKWEINFGVGVGPTAATDHWIVKGILGRYFDWPKRKR
;
A
#
# COMPACT_ATOMS: atom_id res chain seq x y z
N MET A 1 3.15 -12.96 9.47
CA MET A 1 3.38 -12.58 8.05
C MET A 1 2.11 -11.88 7.59
N HIS A 2 2.13 -10.55 7.45
CA HIS A 2 0.91 -9.81 7.07
C HIS A 2 0.72 -9.93 5.56
N ALA A 3 -0.41 -10.52 5.14
CA ALA A 3 -0.72 -10.77 3.74
C ALA A 3 -1.00 -9.52 2.90
N GLN A 4 -1.02 -8.34 3.52
CA GLN A 4 -1.23 -7.06 2.85
C GLN A 4 -0.06 -6.69 1.92
N GLY A 5 1.15 -7.19 2.21
CA GLY A 5 2.37 -6.83 1.48
C GLY A 5 2.37 -7.08 -0.02
N ASN A 6 1.57 -8.02 -0.55
CA ASN A 6 1.52 -8.32 -1.99
C ASN A 6 0.31 -7.70 -2.69
N TYR A 7 -0.69 -7.19 -1.95
CA TYR A 7 -1.92 -6.63 -2.52
C TYR A 7 -1.84 -5.12 -2.71
N GLU A 8 -1.11 -4.42 -1.83
CA GLU A 8 -1.03 -2.97 -1.80
C GLU A 8 0.43 -2.51 -1.65
N ILE A 9 1.19 -2.55 -2.75
CA ILE A 9 2.60 -2.14 -2.78
C ILE A 9 2.66 -0.66 -3.19
N GLN A 10 2.39 0.25 -2.23
CA GLN A 10 2.39 1.70 -2.46
C GLN A 10 2.95 2.45 -1.25
N VAL A 11 3.83 3.44 -1.50
CA VAL A 11 4.20 4.44 -0.50
C VAL A 11 3.31 5.66 -0.69
N TYR A 12 2.46 5.91 0.28
CA TYR A 12 1.49 7.02 0.21
C TYR A 12 2.13 8.38 0.44
N GLY A 13 1.67 9.36 -0.36
CA GLY A 13 1.83 10.78 -0.06
C GLY A 13 0.75 11.28 0.91
N SER A 14 0.96 12.45 1.51
CA SER A 14 0.05 13.02 2.51
C SER A 14 -1.24 13.61 1.92
N GLU A 15 -1.28 13.88 0.62
CA GLU A 15 -2.44 14.45 -0.04
C GLU A 15 -3.65 13.50 0.02
N THR A 16 -4.84 14.08 0.18
CA THR A 16 -6.11 13.35 0.12
C THR A 16 -6.85 13.66 -1.18
N VAL A 17 -7.69 12.73 -1.61
CA VAL A 17 -8.59 12.94 -2.75
C VAL A 17 -9.46 14.18 -2.49
N PRO A 18 -9.53 15.13 -3.43
CA PRO A 18 -10.32 16.36 -3.26
C PRO A 18 -11.81 16.07 -3.00
N PRO A 19 -12.52 16.95 -2.29
CA PRO A 19 -13.95 16.78 -2.05
C PRO A 19 -14.72 16.71 -3.37
N ARG A 20 -15.72 15.81 -3.42
CA ARG A 20 -16.55 15.55 -4.60
C ARG A 20 -15.77 14.94 -5.78
N THR A 21 -14.68 14.29 -5.48
CA THR A 21 -13.89 13.52 -6.42
C THR A 21 -13.82 12.09 -5.89
N THR A 22 -13.95 11.13 -6.80
CA THR A 22 -13.66 9.72 -6.54
C THR A 22 -12.40 9.35 -7.29
N MET A 23 -11.46 8.71 -6.64
CA MET A 23 -10.32 8.04 -7.26
C MET A 23 -10.61 6.55 -7.33
N VAL A 24 -10.33 5.95 -8.47
CA VAL A 24 -10.39 4.51 -8.67
C VAL A 24 -9.00 4.07 -9.10
N GLU A 25 -8.41 3.15 -8.36
CA GLU A 25 -7.08 2.60 -8.60
C GLU A 25 -7.15 1.09 -8.75
N LEU A 26 -6.38 0.58 -9.69
CA LEU A 26 -6.07 -0.83 -9.83
C LEU A 26 -4.60 -1.02 -9.51
N HIS A 27 -4.31 -1.84 -8.51
CA HIS A 27 -2.97 -2.32 -8.21
C HIS A 27 -2.86 -3.73 -8.76
N SER A 28 -1.88 -3.98 -9.63
CA SER A 28 -1.59 -5.27 -10.24
C SER A 28 -0.17 -5.67 -9.84
N ASN A 29 -0.04 -6.73 -9.06
CA ASN A 29 1.23 -7.18 -8.52
C ASN A 29 1.44 -8.66 -8.83
N PHE A 30 2.45 -8.95 -9.66
CA PHE A 30 2.81 -10.33 -10.00
C PHE A 30 4.06 -10.77 -9.25
N THR A 31 3.93 -11.80 -8.41
CA THR A 31 5.06 -12.43 -7.71
C THR A 31 5.68 -13.50 -8.61
N ALA A 32 6.82 -13.15 -9.23
CA ALA A 32 7.52 -14.06 -10.16
C ALA A 32 8.35 -15.13 -9.44
N ASP A 33 8.85 -14.82 -8.24
CA ASP A 33 9.57 -15.74 -7.37
C ASP A 33 9.19 -15.44 -5.91
N GLY A 34 8.36 -16.30 -5.34
CA GLY A 34 7.76 -16.15 -4.04
C GLY A 34 7.77 -17.43 -3.22
N HIS A 35 6.95 -17.49 -2.20
CA HIS A 35 6.86 -18.60 -1.29
C HIS A 35 5.92 -19.71 -1.80
N PRO A 36 6.23 -20.99 -1.56
CA PRO A 36 5.28 -22.09 -1.77
C PRO A 36 4.12 -22.01 -0.78
N ALA A 37 3.04 -22.74 -1.06
CA ALA A 37 1.96 -22.91 -0.10
C ALA A 37 2.47 -23.58 1.18
N LEU A 38 2.08 -23.05 2.33
CA LEU A 38 2.53 -23.54 3.63
C LEU A 38 1.41 -23.43 4.67
N ASP A 39 1.23 -24.44 5.49
CA ASP A 39 0.31 -24.47 6.64
C ASP A 39 -1.15 -24.05 6.30
N GLY A 40 -1.62 -24.40 5.09
CA GLY A 40 -2.96 -24.08 4.61
C GLY A 40 -3.09 -22.67 4.02
N VAL A 41 -2.01 -21.90 3.97
CA VAL A 41 -1.92 -20.62 3.28
C VAL A 41 -1.49 -20.83 1.82
N ALA A 42 -2.13 -20.15 0.89
CA ALA A 42 -1.84 -20.22 -0.52
C ALA A 42 -0.41 -19.74 -0.82
N ALA A 43 0.18 -20.27 -1.92
CA ALA A 43 1.47 -19.81 -2.37
C ALA A 43 1.40 -18.34 -2.81
N THR A 44 2.51 -17.61 -2.68
CA THR A 44 2.70 -16.33 -3.38
C THR A 44 3.46 -16.53 -4.68
N ASN A 45 4.19 -17.64 -4.83
CA ASN A 45 4.97 -17.96 -6.02
C ASN A 45 4.11 -18.10 -7.28
N HIS A 46 4.42 -17.33 -8.32
CA HIS A 46 3.66 -17.23 -9.57
C HIS A 46 2.19 -16.83 -9.36
N ALA A 47 1.90 -16.02 -8.35
CA ALA A 47 0.58 -15.47 -8.08
C ALA A 47 0.45 -14.04 -8.62
N GLU A 48 -0.70 -13.74 -9.20
CA GLU A 48 -1.18 -12.39 -9.50
C GLU A 48 -2.03 -11.90 -8.34
N HIS A 49 -1.77 -10.69 -7.86
CA HIS A 49 -2.51 -10.03 -6.81
C HIS A 49 -3.09 -8.74 -7.34
N GLU A 50 -4.42 -8.64 -7.35
CA GLU A 50 -5.13 -7.46 -7.84
C GLU A 50 -5.86 -6.78 -6.69
N THR A 51 -5.74 -5.46 -6.59
CA THR A 51 -6.49 -4.66 -5.64
C THR A 51 -7.25 -3.56 -6.38
N LEU A 52 -8.57 -3.57 -6.24
CA LEU A 52 -9.40 -2.46 -6.65
C LEU A 52 -9.61 -1.54 -5.44
N GLU A 53 -9.02 -0.34 -5.50
CA GLU A 53 -9.26 0.72 -4.53
C GLU A 53 -10.24 1.75 -5.09
N ILE A 54 -11.24 2.15 -4.29
CA ILE A 54 -12.18 3.21 -4.59
C ILE A 54 -12.13 4.20 -3.43
N THR A 55 -11.51 5.36 -3.64
CA THR A 55 -11.35 6.39 -2.62
C THR A 55 -12.22 7.60 -2.92
N GLN A 56 -13.05 8.00 -1.95
CA GLN A 56 -13.93 9.15 -2.01
C GLN A 56 -13.40 10.30 -1.15
N GLY A 57 -13.14 11.45 -1.75
CA GLY A 57 -12.87 12.69 -1.02
C GLY A 57 -14.13 13.19 -0.31
N VAL A 58 -14.05 13.31 1.02
CA VAL A 58 -15.17 13.74 1.87
C VAL A 58 -15.17 15.27 2.03
N ASN A 59 -14.01 15.83 2.34
CA ASN A 59 -13.78 17.26 2.47
C ASN A 59 -12.30 17.57 2.16
N ASP A 60 -11.86 18.83 2.37
CA ASP A 60 -10.50 19.29 2.01
C ASP A 60 -9.37 18.63 2.83
N TRP A 61 -9.70 17.85 3.84
CA TRP A 61 -8.73 17.23 4.75
C TRP A 61 -9.05 15.78 5.11
N SER A 62 -10.06 15.17 4.49
CA SER A 62 -10.38 13.75 4.75
C SER A 62 -10.95 13.02 3.55
N GLU A 63 -10.70 11.72 3.51
CA GLU A 63 -11.20 10.78 2.52
C GLU A 63 -11.54 9.44 3.15
N VAL A 64 -12.24 8.58 2.41
CA VAL A 64 -12.49 7.19 2.76
C VAL A 64 -12.22 6.33 1.54
N GLY A 65 -11.34 5.35 1.67
CA GLY A 65 -11.02 4.31 0.69
C GLY A 65 -11.72 2.99 1.01
N PHE A 66 -12.06 2.25 -0.02
CA PHE A 66 -12.57 0.87 0.03
C PHE A 66 -11.71 0.02 -0.88
N TYR A 67 -11.32 -1.15 -0.40
CA TYR A 67 -10.45 -2.09 -1.10
C TYR A 67 -11.14 -3.41 -1.30
N VAL A 68 -10.97 -3.98 -2.48
CA VAL A 68 -11.32 -5.37 -2.77
C VAL A 68 -10.06 -6.07 -3.27
N PHE A 69 -9.64 -7.08 -2.55
CA PHE A 69 -8.46 -7.88 -2.86
C PHE A 69 -8.84 -9.15 -3.59
N THR A 70 -8.13 -9.45 -4.66
CA THR A 70 -8.24 -10.72 -5.38
C THR A 70 -6.86 -11.29 -5.66
N SER A 71 -6.80 -12.60 -5.84
CA SER A 71 -5.58 -13.31 -6.24
C SER A 71 -5.90 -14.34 -7.28
N GLU A 72 -5.01 -14.52 -8.25
CA GLU A 72 -5.08 -15.59 -9.24
C GLU A 72 -3.78 -16.37 -9.25
N GLN A 73 -3.89 -17.70 -9.20
CA GLN A 73 -2.76 -18.58 -9.29
C GLN A 73 -3.14 -19.94 -9.90
N SER A 74 -2.15 -20.61 -10.49
CA SER A 74 -2.36 -21.91 -11.08
C SER A 74 -2.90 -22.93 -10.07
N GLY A 75 -3.97 -23.62 -10.43
CA GLY A 75 -4.61 -24.64 -9.60
C GLY A 75 -5.70 -24.10 -8.65
N LEU A 76 -5.70 -22.81 -8.29
CA LEU A 76 -6.77 -22.17 -7.52
C LEU A 76 -7.70 -21.31 -8.38
N GLY A 77 -7.19 -20.79 -9.53
CA GLY A 77 -7.90 -19.78 -10.33
C GLY A 77 -8.06 -18.44 -9.59
N ALA A 78 -8.92 -17.58 -10.12
CA ALA A 78 -9.23 -16.29 -9.52
C ALA A 78 -10.04 -16.46 -8.23
N GLN A 79 -9.57 -15.84 -7.15
CA GLN A 79 -10.15 -15.91 -5.81
C GLN A 79 -10.35 -14.50 -5.24
N TRP A 80 -11.49 -14.25 -4.61
CA TRP A 80 -11.62 -13.14 -3.68
C TRP A 80 -10.82 -13.45 -2.41
N VAL A 81 -10.05 -12.46 -1.97
CA VAL A 81 -9.16 -12.57 -0.81
C VAL A 81 -9.74 -11.88 0.41
N GLY A 82 -10.25 -10.67 0.25
CA GLY A 82 -10.78 -9.87 1.34
C GLY A 82 -11.16 -8.47 0.93
N ASP A 83 -11.61 -7.69 1.90
CA ASP A 83 -12.02 -6.30 1.73
C ASP A 83 -11.55 -5.46 2.91
N HIS A 84 -11.10 -4.23 2.65
CA HIS A 84 -10.72 -3.27 3.67
C HIS A 84 -11.43 -1.93 3.51
N ILE A 85 -11.51 -1.18 4.59
CA ILE A 85 -11.94 0.22 4.63
C ILE A 85 -10.83 1.08 5.23
N ARG A 86 -10.57 2.24 4.60
CA ARG A 86 -9.47 3.12 4.97
C ARG A 86 -9.92 4.59 5.09
N PRO A 87 -10.42 5.05 6.24
CA PRO A 87 -10.51 6.48 6.53
C PRO A 87 -9.10 7.09 6.66
N ARG A 88 -8.89 8.27 6.05
CA ARG A 88 -7.65 9.04 6.15
C ARG A 88 -7.95 10.52 6.37
N VAL A 89 -7.11 11.16 7.19
CA VAL A 89 -7.16 12.59 7.45
C VAL A 89 -5.79 13.21 7.23
N ARG A 90 -5.73 14.44 6.67
CA ARG A 90 -4.49 15.19 6.45
C ARG A 90 -4.43 16.46 7.28
N ALA A 91 -3.21 16.93 7.56
CA ALA A 91 -3.00 18.24 8.13
C ALA A 91 -3.51 19.30 7.14
N PRO A 92 -4.39 20.22 7.58
CA PRO A 92 -4.92 21.27 6.71
C PRO A 92 -3.82 22.23 6.24
N ASP A 93 -3.86 22.68 4.98
CA ASP A 93 -2.87 23.60 4.39
C ASP A 93 -2.71 24.92 5.17
N ARG A 94 -3.78 25.37 5.84
CA ARG A 94 -3.77 26.57 6.71
C ARG A 94 -2.81 26.47 7.91
N TRP A 95 -2.33 25.28 8.27
CA TRP A 95 -1.34 25.12 9.33
C TRP A 95 0.08 25.45 8.87
N HIS A 96 0.31 25.56 7.56
CA HIS A 96 1.61 25.90 6.95
C HIS A 96 2.77 25.06 7.49
N TRP A 97 2.55 23.76 7.70
CA TRP A 97 3.59 22.86 8.13
C TRP A 97 4.70 22.74 7.06
N PRO A 98 5.97 22.57 7.48
CA PRO A 98 7.10 22.46 6.53
C PRO A 98 7.11 21.15 5.76
N VAL A 99 6.23 20.21 6.10
CA VAL A 99 6.03 18.91 5.48
C VAL A 99 4.54 18.64 5.32
N GLY A 100 4.18 17.84 4.34
CA GLY A 100 2.85 17.24 4.28
C GLY A 100 2.73 16.15 5.36
N ALA A 101 1.56 16.02 5.96
CA ALA A 101 1.30 15.00 6.96
C ALA A 101 -0.15 14.50 6.89
N SER A 102 -0.34 13.20 6.98
CA SER A 102 -1.65 12.58 7.12
C SER A 102 -1.60 11.34 8.02
N LEU A 103 -2.77 10.90 8.47
CA LEU A 103 -2.95 9.68 9.24
C LEU A 103 -4.02 8.84 8.57
N SER A 104 -3.66 7.64 8.18
CA SER A 104 -4.54 6.61 7.66
C SER A 104 -4.79 5.55 8.73
N LEU A 105 -6.03 5.08 8.79
CA LEU A 105 -6.41 3.88 9.53
C LEU A 105 -7.02 2.93 8.51
N GLU A 106 -6.54 1.70 8.47
CA GLU A 106 -7.12 0.70 7.58
C GLU A 106 -7.51 -0.54 8.37
N MET A 107 -8.71 -1.02 8.14
CA MET A 107 -9.24 -2.18 8.83
C MET A 107 -9.98 -3.06 7.83
N GLY A 108 -9.80 -4.37 7.96
CA GLY A 108 -10.56 -5.28 7.13
C GLY A 108 -10.32 -6.74 7.39
N TYR A 109 -10.91 -7.51 6.52
CA TYR A 109 -10.96 -8.96 6.56
C TYR A 109 -10.20 -9.56 5.39
N GLN A 110 -9.43 -10.60 5.67
CA GLN A 110 -8.87 -11.51 4.67
C GLN A 110 -9.21 -12.96 5.00
N ARG A 111 -9.42 -13.77 3.97
CA ARG A 111 -9.71 -15.20 4.13
C ARG A 111 -8.47 -15.94 4.66
N ALA A 112 -8.70 -16.91 5.54
CA ALA A 112 -7.65 -17.73 6.14
C ALA A 112 -6.76 -18.48 5.11
N LEU A 113 -7.26 -18.69 3.90
CA LEU A 113 -6.47 -19.24 2.79
C LEU A 113 -5.32 -18.33 2.35
N PHE A 114 -5.42 -17.00 2.57
CA PHE A 114 -4.43 -16.01 2.14
C PHE A 114 -3.70 -15.33 3.29
N SER A 115 -4.34 -15.29 4.46
CA SER A 115 -3.73 -14.79 5.69
C SER A 115 -4.25 -15.55 6.90
N PRO A 116 -3.38 -16.13 7.74
CA PRO A 116 -3.81 -16.72 9.00
C PRO A 116 -4.43 -15.68 9.95
N ASP A 117 -3.99 -14.43 9.87
CA ASP A 117 -4.55 -13.28 10.59
C ASP A 117 -5.67 -12.65 9.76
N THR A 118 -6.91 -13.06 10.05
CA THR A 118 -8.06 -12.77 9.20
C THR A 118 -8.66 -11.38 9.40
N TRP A 119 -8.47 -10.74 10.55
CA TRP A 119 -8.87 -9.36 10.82
C TRP A 119 -7.70 -8.56 11.33
N THR A 120 -7.40 -7.47 10.65
CA THR A 120 -6.27 -6.60 10.96
C THR A 120 -6.68 -5.14 11.02
N LEU A 121 -5.92 -4.35 11.76
CA LEU A 121 -5.94 -2.90 11.77
C LEU A 121 -4.54 -2.40 11.45
N GLU A 122 -4.43 -1.54 10.46
CA GLU A 122 -3.23 -0.77 10.17
C GLU A 122 -3.42 0.68 10.63
N ILE A 123 -2.38 1.23 11.24
CA ILE A 123 -2.24 2.66 11.58
C ILE A 123 -1.05 3.18 10.80
N ARG A 124 -1.29 4.06 9.83
CA ARG A 124 -0.25 4.57 8.92
C ARG A 124 -0.13 6.09 9.02
N PRO A 125 0.76 6.62 9.84
CA PRO A 125 1.23 8.00 9.69
C PRO A 125 1.93 8.15 8.34
N ILE A 126 1.70 9.27 7.66
CA ILE A 126 2.28 9.57 6.35
C ILE A 126 2.93 10.94 6.47
N ILE A 127 4.19 11.04 6.10
CA ILE A 127 4.95 12.30 6.10
C ILE A 127 5.65 12.41 4.76
N ASP A 128 5.45 13.52 4.06
CA ASP A 128 6.12 13.73 2.78
C ASP A 128 6.62 15.15 2.58
N LYS A 129 7.51 15.31 1.61
CA LYS A 129 8.05 16.60 1.21
C LYS A 129 8.56 16.60 -0.21
N THR A 130 8.18 17.64 -0.96
CA THR A 130 8.82 17.99 -2.23
C THR A 130 9.83 19.12 -2.01
N THR A 131 11.07 18.95 -2.50
CA THR A 131 12.11 19.95 -2.45
C THR A 131 12.81 20.04 -3.82
N GLY A 132 12.52 21.11 -4.57
CA GLY A 132 12.94 21.23 -5.96
C GLY A 132 12.37 20.12 -6.82
N ARG A 133 13.23 19.27 -7.36
CA ARG A 133 12.84 18.11 -8.19
C ARG A 133 12.75 16.79 -7.42
N TRP A 134 13.12 16.80 -6.13
CA TRP A 134 13.09 15.63 -5.26
C TRP A 134 11.77 15.52 -4.49
N TYR A 135 11.27 14.31 -4.38
CA TYR A 135 10.16 13.94 -3.52
C TYR A 135 10.61 12.87 -2.53
N PHE A 136 10.19 13.02 -1.29
CA PHE A 136 10.44 12.10 -0.19
C PHE A 136 9.13 11.80 0.50
N ALA A 137 8.88 10.53 0.81
CA ALA A 137 7.76 10.10 1.63
C ALA A 137 8.21 9.01 2.60
N VAL A 138 7.64 9.01 3.81
CA VAL A 138 7.85 7.99 4.82
C VAL A 138 6.50 7.65 5.46
N ASN A 139 6.20 6.37 5.52
CA ASN A 139 5.01 5.80 6.14
C ASN A 139 5.45 4.84 7.26
N PRO A 140 5.60 5.30 8.52
CA PRO A 140 5.89 4.42 9.66
C PRO A 140 4.62 3.67 10.07
N VAL A 141 4.40 2.52 9.47
CA VAL A 141 3.18 1.70 9.64
C VAL A 141 3.26 0.88 10.92
N LEU A 142 2.13 0.80 11.63
CA LEU A 142 1.91 -0.07 12.77
C LEU A 142 0.70 -0.96 12.47
N ASP A 143 0.91 -2.26 12.52
CA ASP A 143 -0.11 -3.26 12.26
C ASP A 143 -0.57 -3.95 13.55
N ARG A 144 -1.84 -4.31 13.61
CA ARG A 144 -2.44 -5.04 14.73
C ARG A 144 -3.35 -6.13 14.22
N THR A 145 -3.07 -7.36 14.63
CA THR A 145 -3.99 -8.48 14.45
C THR A 145 -5.10 -8.44 15.49
N TRP A 146 -6.36 -8.50 15.03
CA TRP A 146 -7.53 -8.61 15.89
C TRP A 146 -8.10 -10.04 15.95
N HIS A 147 -7.88 -10.83 14.89
CA HIS A 147 -8.29 -12.22 14.85
C HIS A 147 -7.30 -13.03 14.03
N GLY A 148 -6.70 -14.03 14.67
CA GLY A 148 -5.70 -14.92 14.09
C GLY A 148 -4.67 -15.35 15.12
N PRO A 149 -3.64 -16.11 14.72
CA PRO A 149 -2.59 -16.59 15.62
C PRO A 149 -1.80 -15.45 16.29
N ASP A 150 -1.62 -14.31 15.61
CA ASP A 150 -0.78 -13.22 16.09
C ASP A 150 -1.50 -12.18 16.96
N VAL A 151 -2.77 -12.47 17.36
CA VAL A 151 -3.60 -11.56 18.17
C VAL A 151 -2.93 -11.11 19.48
N ASN A 152 -2.00 -11.90 20.04
CA ASN A 152 -1.31 -11.63 21.29
C ASN A 152 0.10 -11.03 21.10
N LEU A 153 0.60 -10.86 19.87
CA LEU A 153 1.96 -10.37 19.62
C LEU A 153 2.10 -8.85 19.80
N GLY A 154 0.99 -8.12 19.84
CA GLY A 154 1.00 -6.67 19.99
C GLY A 154 0.94 -5.91 18.67
N LEU A 155 1.69 -4.84 18.57
CA LEU A 155 1.84 -4.06 17.33
C LEU A 155 3.07 -4.53 16.57
N ASP A 156 2.95 -4.73 15.27
CA ASP A 156 4.07 -4.94 14.37
C ASP A 156 4.45 -3.61 13.70
N PHE A 157 5.71 -3.49 13.30
CA PHE A 157 6.26 -2.30 12.68
C PHE A 157 6.69 -2.59 11.25
N SER A 158 5.96 -2.01 10.29
CA SER A 158 6.10 -2.28 8.85
C SER A 158 6.32 -0.98 8.05
N PRO A 159 7.43 -0.24 8.29
CA PRO A 159 7.65 1.05 7.63
C PRO A 159 7.88 0.91 6.14
N ALA A 160 7.40 1.93 5.40
CA ALA A 160 7.68 2.11 3.99
C ALA A 160 8.23 3.51 3.71
N ALA A 161 9.05 3.65 2.67
CA ALA A 161 9.65 4.93 2.29
C ALA A 161 9.83 5.03 0.77
N LYS A 162 9.75 6.27 0.25
CA LYS A 162 10.01 6.59 -1.17
C LYS A 162 10.94 7.79 -1.29
N ILE A 163 11.88 7.68 -2.20
CA ILE A 163 12.64 8.80 -2.74
C ILE A 163 12.48 8.80 -4.26
N SER A 164 12.08 9.91 -4.85
CA SER A 164 11.99 10.04 -6.30
C SER A 164 12.48 11.38 -6.80
N TYR A 165 12.84 11.42 -8.09
CA TYR A 165 13.36 12.59 -8.79
C TYR A 165 12.56 12.83 -10.06
N ASN A 166 12.03 14.03 -10.23
CA ASN A 166 11.30 14.47 -11.43
C ASN A 166 12.30 14.79 -12.54
N PHE A 167 12.53 13.89 -13.50
CA PHE A 167 13.36 14.11 -14.67
C PHE A 167 12.72 15.14 -15.60
N THR A 168 11.42 15.01 -15.81
CA THR A 168 10.56 15.96 -16.53
C THR A 168 9.33 16.28 -15.66
N LYS A 169 8.37 17.02 -16.23
CA LYS A 169 7.06 17.21 -15.57
C LYS A 169 6.20 15.95 -15.61
N GLU A 170 6.43 15.11 -16.62
CA GLU A 170 5.64 13.92 -16.91
C GLU A 170 6.28 12.63 -16.38
N ILE A 171 7.58 12.62 -16.09
CA ILE A 171 8.32 11.42 -15.72
C ILE A 171 9.14 11.65 -14.45
N ALA A 172 8.89 10.85 -13.44
CA ALA A 172 9.76 10.73 -12.28
C ALA A 172 10.26 9.28 -12.16
N GLY A 173 11.43 9.11 -11.57
CA GLY A 173 11.97 7.80 -11.22
C GLY A 173 12.42 7.81 -9.78
N GLY A 174 12.33 6.68 -9.11
CA GLY A 174 12.61 6.61 -7.70
C GLY A 174 12.95 5.21 -7.19
N LEU A 175 13.13 5.15 -5.90
CA LEU A 175 13.28 3.92 -5.14
C LEU A 175 12.22 3.91 -4.03
N GLU A 176 11.48 2.83 -3.94
CA GLU A 176 10.59 2.55 -2.83
C GLU A 176 11.16 1.40 -2.00
N TYR A 177 10.97 1.49 -0.70
CA TYR A 177 11.37 0.51 0.28
C TYR A 177 10.17 0.12 1.14
N TYR A 178 10.00 -1.18 1.35
CA TYR A 178 8.98 -1.75 2.22
C TYR A 178 9.62 -2.76 3.14
N SER A 179 9.13 -2.83 4.37
CA SER A 179 9.64 -3.78 5.34
C SER A 179 8.57 -4.20 6.33
N ASP A 180 8.79 -5.35 6.96
CA ASP A 180 8.13 -5.78 8.17
C ASP A 180 9.21 -6.24 9.15
N TYR A 181 9.37 -5.51 10.25
CA TYR A 181 10.34 -5.79 11.29
C TYR A 181 9.80 -6.72 12.37
N GLY A 182 8.51 -7.09 12.29
CA GLY A 182 7.78 -7.83 13.31
C GLY A 182 7.41 -6.95 14.50
N SER A 183 7.13 -7.59 15.63
CA SER A 183 6.61 -6.91 16.81
C SER A 183 7.56 -5.84 17.36
N ILE A 184 7.01 -4.67 17.72
CA ILE A 184 7.75 -3.57 18.36
C ILE A 184 8.38 -3.98 19.70
N THR A 185 7.88 -5.02 20.33
CA THR A 185 8.41 -5.58 21.59
C THR A 185 9.45 -6.67 21.38
N GLY A 186 9.65 -7.12 20.14
CA GLY A 186 10.58 -8.20 19.80
C GLY A 186 10.91 -8.19 18.32
N ILE A 187 11.70 -7.19 17.89
CA ILE A 187 12.14 -7.06 16.50
C ILE A 187 12.74 -8.36 16.00
N ALA A 188 12.25 -8.85 14.87
CA ALA A 188 12.72 -10.07 14.24
C ALA A 188 14.19 -9.97 13.80
N SER A 189 14.90 -11.11 13.71
CA SER A 189 16.22 -11.10 13.10
C SER A 189 16.13 -10.71 11.62
N LEU A 190 17.17 -10.11 11.05
CA LEU A 190 17.19 -9.65 9.65
C LEU A 190 16.75 -10.74 8.64
N HIS A 191 17.10 -11.99 8.91
CA HIS A 191 16.71 -13.14 8.09
C HIS A 191 15.18 -13.34 8.04
N ASN A 192 14.50 -13.03 9.14
CA ASN A 192 13.05 -13.20 9.32
C ASN A 192 12.24 -11.92 9.12
N GLN A 193 12.89 -10.79 8.85
CA GLN A 193 12.23 -9.55 8.46
C GLN A 193 11.86 -9.60 6.98
N GLN A 194 10.72 -9.02 6.60
CA GLN A 194 10.48 -8.69 5.20
C GLN A 194 11.27 -7.42 4.83
N GLN A 195 11.90 -7.44 3.68
CA GLN A 195 12.68 -6.34 3.14
C GLN A 195 12.51 -6.32 1.62
N GLN A 196 11.92 -5.28 1.06
CA GLN A 196 11.68 -5.15 -0.38
C GLN A 196 12.16 -3.81 -0.90
N PHE A 197 12.80 -3.80 -2.06
CA PHE A 197 13.29 -2.61 -2.75
C PHE A 197 12.73 -2.58 -4.16
N PHE A 198 12.06 -1.49 -4.52
CA PHE A 198 11.46 -1.29 -5.83
C PHE A 198 12.02 -0.05 -6.51
N PRO A 199 12.97 -0.17 -7.47
CA PRO A 199 13.10 0.86 -8.50
C PRO A 199 11.76 1.07 -9.19
N VAL A 200 11.32 2.35 -9.25
CA VAL A 200 10.00 2.71 -9.78
C VAL A 200 10.06 3.85 -10.78
N ILE A 201 9.06 3.90 -11.64
CA ILE A 201 8.78 5.02 -12.55
C ILE A 201 7.35 5.49 -12.29
N ASP A 202 7.19 6.80 -12.05
CA ASP A 202 5.90 7.47 -11.97
C ASP A 202 5.67 8.25 -13.28
N LEU A 203 4.51 8.06 -13.90
CA LEU A 203 4.12 8.76 -15.12
C LEU A 203 3.01 9.78 -14.81
N ASN A 204 3.36 11.05 -14.80
CA ASN A 204 2.48 12.18 -14.49
C ASN A 204 1.86 12.74 -15.79
N VAL A 205 1.25 11.90 -16.60
CA VAL A 205 0.71 12.26 -17.94
C VAL A 205 -0.46 13.24 -17.87
N SER A 206 -1.15 13.30 -16.75
CA SER A 206 -2.26 14.21 -16.50
C SER A 206 -2.57 14.28 -15.00
N PRO A 207 -3.07 15.42 -14.48
CA PRO A 207 -3.50 15.50 -13.07
C PRO A 207 -4.65 14.56 -12.69
N LYS A 208 -5.26 13.88 -13.66
CA LYS A 208 -6.35 12.93 -13.45
C LYS A 208 -5.91 11.47 -13.44
N TRP A 209 -4.65 11.21 -13.72
CA TRP A 209 -4.12 9.85 -13.76
C TRP A 209 -2.96 9.70 -12.80
N GLU A 210 -2.96 8.59 -12.10
CA GLU A 210 -1.82 8.08 -11.36
C GLU A 210 -1.33 6.80 -12.04
N ILE A 211 -0.06 6.76 -12.40
CA ILE A 211 0.55 5.58 -13.02
C ILE A 211 1.91 5.38 -12.38
N ASN A 212 2.07 4.24 -11.72
CA ASN A 212 3.33 3.81 -11.13
C ASN A 212 3.65 2.41 -11.63
N PHE A 213 4.91 2.14 -11.91
CA PHE A 213 5.41 0.83 -12.30
C PHE A 213 6.74 0.57 -11.61
N GLY A 214 6.94 -0.66 -11.13
CA GLY A 214 8.17 -1.06 -10.46
C GLY A 214 8.47 -2.54 -10.54
N VAL A 215 9.73 -2.87 -10.35
CA VAL A 215 10.21 -4.25 -10.19
C VAL A 215 10.91 -4.37 -8.86
N GLY A 216 10.42 -5.24 -8.00
CA GLY A 216 10.88 -5.40 -6.63
C GLY A 216 11.81 -6.57 -6.44
N VAL A 217 12.74 -6.38 -5.50
CA VAL A 217 13.66 -7.43 -5.04
C VAL A 217 13.56 -7.56 -3.53
N GLY A 218 13.32 -8.81 -3.06
CA GLY A 218 13.32 -9.18 -1.65
C GLY A 218 14.54 -10.01 -1.29
N PRO A 219 15.56 -9.46 -0.60
CA PRO A 219 16.80 -10.16 -0.31
C PRO A 219 16.77 -11.09 0.91
N THR A 220 15.68 -11.10 1.69
CA THR A 220 15.58 -11.89 2.94
C THR A 220 14.72 -13.14 2.74
N ALA A 221 14.89 -14.13 3.61
CA ALA A 221 14.15 -15.38 3.50
C ALA A 221 12.64 -15.24 3.79
N ALA A 222 12.22 -14.19 4.49
CA ALA A 222 10.81 -13.91 4.77
C ALA A 222 10.13 -13.10 3.67
N THR A 223 10.84 -12.77 2.58
CA THR A 223 10.36 -11.86 1.52
C THR A 223 10.25 -12.61 0.21
N ASP A 224 9.18 -12.37 -0.56
CA ASP A 224 9.13 -12.78 -1.96
C ASP A 224 10.28 -12.14 -2.74
N HIS A 225 11.01 -12.93 -3.53
CA HIS A 225 12.28 -12.49 -4.13
C HIS A 225 12.11 -11.55 -5.30
N TRP A 226 11.09 -11.79 -6.15
CA TRP A 226 10.84 -10.97 -7.33
C TRP A 226 9.37 -10.65 -7.50
N ILE A 227 9.05 -9.37 -7.50
CA ILE A 227 7.69 -8.87 -7.71
C ILE A 227 7.72 -7.78 -8.79
N VAL A 228 6.77 -7.87 -9.72
CA VAL A 228 6.46 -6.77 -10.65
C VAL A 228 5.19 -6.10 -10.18
N LYS A 229 5.19 -4.78 -10.03
CA LYS A 229 4.02 -4.03 -9.63
C LYS A 229 3.61 -2.99 -10.66
N GLY A 230 2.32 -2.74 -10.75
CA GLY A 230 1.72 -1.65 -11.51
C GLY A 230 0.57 -1.02 -10.75
N ILE A 231 0.47 0.31 -10.79
CA ILE A 231 -0.67 1.05 -10.26
C ILE A 231 -1.23 1.92 -11.39
N LEU A 232 -2.53 1.82 -11.60
CA LEU A 232 -3.26 2.65 -12.54
C LEU A 232 -4.45 3.29 -11.83
N GLY A 233 -4.35 4.58 -11.53
CA GLY A 233 -5.38 5.34 -10.85
C GLY A 233 -6.01 6.40 -11.75
N ARG A 234 -7.28 6.71 -11.52
CA ARG A 234 -8.01 7.77 -12.21
C ARG A 234 -8.96 8.51 -11.30
N TYR A 235 -8.91 9.86 -11.39
CA TYR A 235 -9.81 10.77 -10.69
C TYR A 235 -11.05 11.09 -11.51
N PHE A 236 -12.24 10.98 -10.87
CA PHE A 236 -13.55 11.29 -11.42
C PHE A 236 -14.21 12.39 -10.61
N ASP A 237 -14.42 13.56 -11.22
CA ASP A 237 -15.09 14.70 -10.58
C ASP A 237 -16.61 14.58 -10.66
N TRP A 238 -17.28 14.84 -9.54
CA TRP A 238 -18.73 14.89 -9.48
C TRP A 238 -19.24 16.31 -9.81
N PRO A 239 -20.26 16.44 -10.65
CA PRO A 239 -20.80 17.75 -11.04
C PRO A 239 -21.34 18.50 -9.81
N LYS A 240 -21.18 19.84 -9.80
CA LYS A 240 -21.81 20.69 -8.77
C LYS A 240 -23.32 20.54 -8.91
N ARG A 241 -24.03 20.15 -7.82
CA ARG A 241 -25.49 20.28 -7.80
C ARG A 241 -25.83 21.73 -8.11
N LYS A 242 -26.53 21.98 -9.22
CA LYS A 242 -27.18 23.28 -9.43
C LYS A 242 -28.19 23.46 -8.29
N ARG A 243 -27.96 24.46 -7.45
CA ARG A 243 -28.98 24.93 -6.50
C ARG A 243 -30.04 25.68 -7.25
#